data_8ad5a29f216a801591095a2e946ca5f5
#
_entry.id   8ad5a29f216a801591095a2e946ca5f5
#
_cell.length_a   1.000
_cell.length_b   1.000
_cell.length_c   1.000
_cell.angle_alpha   90.00
_cell.angle_beta   90.00
_cell.angle_gamma   90.00
#
_symmetry.space_group_name_H-M   'P 1'
#
loop_
_entity.id
_entity.type
_entity.pdbx_description
1 polymer ?
#
loop_
_entity_poly.entity_id
_entity_poly.type
_entity_poly.pdbx_seq_one_letter_code
_entity_poly.pdbx_strand_id
1 'polypeptide(L)'
;MSNTINSNTLTSSKWDEYMKSLRAEKGSIITHTKIGNKELNIFGGSYNIPNFSEFWDKYYQYVFVEKNKEYLTEKQLIDDGPLLVDIDLRYETSIKSRQHNKDHLIDLIALYANKLNLLYDIPNGSKISVYVYEKPDVNSMEDKTKDGIHIVFCIKMHKSHQCVLRKMVIGEIKGIWDNIPITNNYEDVFDEGITKGFVNWQIYGSRKPQHKAYSLTYLFEITYDSEEEIWNFRDCNISKINIQEHLPLMSARYKNHQSFELTNNSSILEKIENEKKELNNREHKQKVNIISNKIDLDMYDFSKIDNMATLDNLIECFIEEIACTEYEIKETHQFTMILPEMYYASGSYNKWIRVGWALKNTHEKLFLTWIKFSSQDSSFKFSEVQNIHAMWKNFDVKNSDGLTNRSIMFWAKTDNLVEYKKIRNETISYYIEQTLQTMILKDK
;
A
#
# COMPACT_ATOMS: atom_id res chain seq x y z
N MET A 1 3.64 -57.52 -15.01
CA MET A 1 2.62 -56.62 -14.44
C MET A 1 3.12 -55.22 -14.55
N SER A 2 2.67 -54.49 -15.55
CA SER A 2 3.06 -53.11 -15.86
C SER A 2 2.21 -52.16 -15.03
N ASN A 3 2.84 -51.46 -14.10
CA ASN A 3 2.22 -50.36 -13.36
C ASN A 3 2.08 -49.14 -14.28
N THR A 4 0.88 -48.91 -14.76
CA THR A 4 0.49 -47.69 -15.47
C THR A 4 0.35 -46.58 -14.44
N ILE A 5 1.30 -45.64 -14.38
CA ILE A 5 1.19 -44.40 -13.62
C ILE A 5 0.19 -43.53 -14.37
N ASN A 6 -1.03 -43.42 -13.83
CA ASN A 6 -1.99 -42.42 -14.28
C ASN A 6 -1.47 -41.04 -13.98
N SER A 7 -0.90 -40.34 -14.96
CA SER A 7 -0.65 -38.89 -14.93
C SER A 7 -2.02 -38.21 -15.03
N ASN A 8 -2.60 -37.81 -13.89
CA ASN A 8 -3.69 -36.85 -13.85
C ASN A 8 -3.15 -35.52 -14.36
N THR A 9 -3.25 -35.27 -15.64
CA THR A 9 -3.16 -33.92 -16.20
C THR A 9 -4.34 -33.13 -15.66
N LEU A 10 -4.08 -32.27 -14.66
CA LEU A 10 -5.01 -31.23 -14.22
C LEU A 10 -5.33 -30.37 -15.44
N THR A 11 -6.49 -30.62 -16.06
CA THR A 11 -7.02 -29.72 -17.09
C THR A 11 -7.27 -28.36 -16.43
N SER A 12 -6.59 -27.32 -16.91
CA SER A 12 -6.79 -25.96 -16.41
C SER A 12 -8.26 -25.57 -16.62
N SER A 13 -8.87 -24.91 -15.62
CA SER A 13 -10.25 -24.44 -15.76
C SER A 13 -10.34 -23.34 -16.83
N LYS A 14 -11.51 -23.19 -17.47
CA LYS A 14 -11.75 -22.05 -18.40
C LYS A 14 -11.45 -20.69 -17.76
N TRP A 15 -11.66 -20.58 -16.45
CA TRP A 15 -11.32 -19.41 -15.66
C TRP A 15 -9.79 -19.19 -15.57
N ASP A 16 -9.02 -20.25 -15.30
CA ASP A 16 -7.56 -20.14 -15.20
C ASP A 16 -6.93 -19.76 -16.55
N GLU A 17 -7.45 -20.29 -17.66
CA GLU A 17 -7.02 -19.94 -19.02
C GLU A 17 -7.31 -18.46 -19.32
N TYR A 18 -8.52 -18.00 -18.98
CA TYR A 18 -8.91 -16.60 -19.12
C TYR A 18 -8.02 -15.70 -18.29
N MET A 19 -7.82 -15.99 -17.00
CA MET A 19 -6.95 -15.19 -16.14
C MET A 19 -5.49 -15.23 -16.59
N LYS A 20 -5.02 -16.36 -17.13
CA LYS A 20 -3.67 -16.46 -17.70
C LYS A 20 -3.48 -15.53 -18.91
N SER A 21 -4.50 -15.37 -19.76
CA SER A 21 -4.46 -14.47 -20.92
C SER A 21 -4.43 -12.99 -20.50
N LEU A 22 -4.88 -12.66 -19.28
CA LEU A 22 -4.93 -11.30 -18.72
C LEU A 22 -3.73 -10.96 -17.83
N ARG A 23 -2.72 -11.85 -17.75
CA ARG A 23 -1.54 -11.56 -16.94
C ARG A 23 -0.88 -10.28 -17.40
N ALA A 24 -0.63 -9.40 -16.42
CA ALA A 24 0.03 -8.13 -16.67
C ALA A 24 1.50 -8.39 -17.07
N GLU A 25 1.91 -7.83 -18.18
CA GLU A 25 3.31 -7.80 -18.60
C GLU A 25 4.10 -6.80 -17.74
N LYS A 26 5.43 -6.93 -17.75
CA LYS A 26 6.32 -6.04 -17.00
C LYS A 26 6.15 -4.59 -17.49
N GLY A 27 5.75 -3.69 -16.59
CA GLY A 27 5.53 -2.27 -16.90
C GLY A 27 4.12 -1.94 -17.39
N SER A 28 3.23 -2.92 -17.57
CA SER A 28 1.83 -2.67 -17.92
C SER A 28 1.01 -2.22 -16.70
N ILE A 29 -0.17 -1.63 -16.99
CA ILE A 29 -1.13 -1.25 -15.95
C ILE A 29 -1.63 -2.51 -15.25
N ILE A 30 -1.56 -2.53 -13.92
CA ILE A 30 -2.12 -3.58 -13.08
C ILE A 30 -3.47 -3.08 -12.54
N THR A 31 -4.54 -3.82 -12.81
CA THR A 31 -5.87 -3.54 -12.28
C THR A 31 -6.25 -4.46 -11.12
N HIS A 32 -5.75 -5.70 -11.13
CA HIS A 32 -6.06 -6.74 -10.16
C HIS A 32 -4.81 -7.50 -9.75
N THR A 33 -4.83 -8.05 -8.53
CA THR A 33 -3.82 -9.00 -8.08
C THR A 33 -4.47 -10.22 -7.45
N LYS A 34 -3.83 -11.39 -7.59
CA LYS A 34 -4.23 -12.63 -6.93
C LYS A 34 -3.28 -12.90 -5.77
N ILE A 35 -3.84 -13.11 -4.58
CA ILE A 35 -3.07 -13.42 -3.39
C ILE A 35 -2.56 -14.85 -3.51
N GLY A 36 -1.23 -15.02 -3.51
CA GLY A 36 -0.59 -16.35 -3.53
C GLY A 36 -0.39 -16.91 -2.13
N ASN A 37 -0.33 -18.25 -2.05
CA ASN A 37 0.11 -18.97 -0.86
C ASN A 37 0.79 -20.28 -1.30
N LYS A 38 2.09 -20.40 -1.02
CA LYS A 38 2.90 -21.55 -1.47
C LYS A 38 2.49 -22.86 -0.81
N GLU A 39 2.11 -22.82 0.47
CA GLU A 39 1.72 -24.01 1.24
C GLU A 39 0.42 -24.63 0.70
N LEU A 40 -0.47 -23.80 0.18
CA LEU A 40 -1.75 -24.21 -0.41
C LEU A 40 -1.69 -24.37 -1.93
N ASN A 41 -0.52 -24.26 -2.54
CA ASN A 41 -0.33 -24.26 -4.00
C ASN A 41 -1.17 -23.22 -4.74
N ILE A 42 -1.43 -22.06 -4.09
CA ILE A 42 -2.13 -20.94 -4.71
C ILE A 42 -1.10 -20.04 -5.37
N PHE A 43 -1.15 -19.94 -6.70
CA PHE A 43 -0.25 -19.06 -7.46
C PHE A 43 -0.79 -17.66 -7.48
N GLY A 44 0.03 -16.70 -6.96
CA GLY A 44 -0.24 -15.29 -7.06
C GLY A 44 -0.01 -14.75 -8.48
N GLY A 45 -0.44 -13.52 -8.72
CA GLY A 45 -0.23 -12.88 -10.01
C GLY A 45 -0.81 -11.48 -10.07
N SER A 46 -0.34 -10.71 -11.07
CA SER A 46 -0.85 -9.39 -11.40
C SER A 46 -1.55 -9.46 -12.76
N TYR A 47 -2.65 -8.74 -12.90
CA TYR A 47 -3.51 -8.80 -14.07
C TYR A 47 -3.91 -7.41 -14.53
N ASN A 48 -4.01 -7.25 -15.85
CA ASN A 48 -4.65 -6.11 -16.48
C ASN A 48 -5.96 -6.56 -17.12
N ILE A 49 -7.08 -6.13 -16.57
CA ILE A 49 -8.41 -6.50 -17.06
C ILE A 49 -8.97 -5.32 -17.86
N PRO A 50 -8.95 -5.37 -19.20
CA PRO A 50 -9.43 -4.28 -20.05
C PRO A 50 -10.96 -4.30 -20.24
N ASN A 51 -11.57 -5.48 -20.23
CA ASN A 51 -13.01 -5.68 -20.42
C ASN A 51 -13.68 -6.13 -19.13
N PHE A 52 -14.21 -5.19 -18.37
CA PHE A 52 -14.88 -5.46 -17.09
C PHE A 52 -16.19 -6.23 -17.26
N SER A 53 -16.93 -6.03 -18.34
CA SER A 53 -18.20 -6.75 -18.56
C SER A 53 -17.95 -8.26 -18.67
N GLU A 54 -17.05 -8.67 -19.57
CA GLU A 54 -16.68 -10.07 -19.75
C GLU A 54 -16.06 -10.67 -18.47
N PHE A 55 -15.26 -9.87 -17.76
CA PHE A 55 -14.66 -10.31 -16.49
C PHE A 55 -15.73 -10.65 -15.46
N TRP A 56 -16.74 -9.77 -15.26
CA TRP A 56 -17.78 -9.98 -14.26
C TRP A 56 -18.65 -11.19 -14.58
N ASP A 57 -18.98 -11.43 -15.87
CA ASP A 57 -19.72 -12.62 -16.26
C ASP A 57 -18.96 -13.90 -15.96
N LYS A 58 -17.68 -13.97 -16.31
CA LYS A 58 -16.82 -15.13 -16.03
C LYS A 58 -16.55 -15.31 -14.54
N TYR A 59 -16.33 -14.21 -13.81
CA TYR A 59 -16.13 -14.23 -12.36
C TYR A 59 -17.38 -14.74 -11.63
N TYR A 60 -18.56 -14.23 -12.00
CA TYR A 60 -19.83 -14.70 -11.47
C TYR A 60 -20.01 -16.19 -11.71
N GLN A 61 -19.80 -16.66 -12.92
CA GLN A 61 -19.89 -18.08 -13.26
C GLN A 61 -18.96 -18.91 -12.37
N TYR A 62 -17.69 -18.55 -12.28
CA TYR A 62 -16.68 -19.30 -11.56
C TYR A 62 -16.92 -19.32 -10.03
N VAL A 63 -17.20 -18.15 -9.45
CA VAL A 63 -17.27 -18.01 -7.98
C VAL A 63 -18.66 -18.32 -7.43
N PHE A 64 -19.74 -17.83 -8.10
CA PHE A 64 -21.07 -17.90 -7.54
C PHE A 64 -21.91 -19.07 -8.07
N VAL A 65 -21.73 -19.49 -9.33
CA VAL A 65 -22.42 -20.63 -9.91
C VAL A 65 -21.67 -21.92 -9.62
N GLU A 66 -20.39 -21.99 -9.98
CA GLU A 66 -19.55 -23.19 -9.81
C GLU A 66 -19.02 -23.34 -8.37
N LYS A 67 -19.18 -22.32 -7.51
CA LYS A 67 -18.76 -22.30 -6.10
C LYS A 67 -17.26 -22.47 -5.87
N ASN A 68 -16.45 -22.08 -6.84
CA ASN A 68 -15.00 -22.13 -6.73
C ASN A 68 -14.46 -21.04 -5.80
N LYS A 69 -13.29 -21.30 -5.21
CA LYS A 69 -12.59 -20.33 -4.37
C LYS A 69 -11.73 -19.42 -5.24
N GLU A 70 -11.81 -18.10 -5.04
CA GLU A 70 -10.95 -17.13 -5.70
C GLU A 70 -10.26 -16.21 -4.68
N TYR A 71 -9.11 -15.63 -5.07
CA TYR A 71 -8.21 -14.88 -4.18
C TYR A 71 -7.84 -13.52 -4.78
N LEU A 72 -8.71 -12.95 -5.61
CA LEU A 72 -8.50 -11.69 -6.32
C LEU A 72 -8.74 -10.48 -5.43
N THR A 73 -7.93 -9.46 -5.66
CA THR A 73 -8.10 -8.11 -5.14
C THR A 73 -8.03 -7.09 -6.28
N GLU A 74 -8.68 -5.97 -6.11
CA GLU A 74 -8.70 -4.85 -7.05
C GLU A 74 -7.76 -3.74 -6.61
N LYS A 75 -6.99 -3.20 -7.53
CA LYS A 75 -6.28 -1.94 -7.31
C LYS A 75 -7.29 -0.80 -7.33
N GLN A 76 -7.33 -0.01 -6.28
CA GLN A 76 -8.31 1.06 -6.14
C GLN A 76 -8.09 2.20 -7.15
N LEU A 77 -9.13 2.95 -7.44
CA LEU A 77 -9.08 4.22 -8.18
C LEU A 77 -8.84 5.37 -7.20
N ILE A 78 -7.99 6.32 -7.58
CA ILE A 78 -7.65 7.47 -6.73
C ILE A 78 -8.67 8.59 -6.89
N ASP A 79 -9.03 8.91 -8.14
CA ASP A 79 -9.85 10.10 -8.45
C ASP A 79 -11.36 9.85 -8.40
N ASP A 80 -11.81 8.72 -8.92
CA ASP A 80 -13.21 8.48 -9.27
C ASP A 80 -13.72 7.08 -8.86
N GLY A 81 -13.16 6.51 -7.80
CA GLY A 81 -13.63 5.26 -7.20
C GLY A 81 -14.75 5.47 -6.17
N PRO A 82 -15.39 4.36 -5.72
CA PRO A 82 -16.38 4.42 -4.65
C PRO A 82 -15.75 4.77 -3.31
N LEU A 83 -16.58 5.22 -2.34
CA LEU A 83 -16.16 5.29 -0.94
C LEU A 83 -16.08 3.87 -0.37
N LEU A 84 -14.88 3.48 0.04
CA LEU A 84 -14.60 2.18 0.64
C LEU A 84 -14.22 2.34 2.11
N VAL A 85 -14.84 1.53 2.95
CA VAL A 85 -14.56 1.50 4.39
C VAL A 85 -14.21 0.08 4.78
N ASP A 86 -13.03 -0.12 5.36
CA ASP A 86 -12.57 -1.39 5.93
C ASP A 86 -12.42 -1.22 7.44
N ILE A 87 -13.09 -2.08 8.19
CA ILE A 87 -13.20 -2.01 9.64
C ILE A 87 -12.68 -3.30 10.22
N ASP A 88 -11.58 -3.19 10.98
CA ASP A 88 -10.95 -4.28 11.71
C ASP A 88 -11.18 -4.13 13.22
N LEU A 89 -12.15 -4.88 13.75
CA LEU A 89 -12.46 -4.92 15.18
C LEU A 89 -11.62 -5.98 15.89
N ARG A 90 -11.04 -5.61 17.04
CA ARG A 90 -10.31 -6.53 17.92
C ARG A 90 -10.95 -6.53 19.29
N TYR A 91 -11.05 -7.73 19.84
CA TYR A 91 -11.65 -7.97 21.17
C TYR A 91 -10.71 -8.83 22.01
N GLU A 92 -10.94 -8.84 23.30
CA GLU A 92 -10.31 -9.80 24.22
C GLU A 92 -10.55 -11.24 23.78
N THR A 93 -9.62 -12.14 24.10
CA THR A 93 -9.67 -13.55 23.74
C THR A 93 -10.86 -14.32 24.31
N SER A 94 -11.46 -13.81 25.40
CA SER A 94 -12.68 -14.35 26.03
C SER A 94 -13.93 -14.18 25.17
N ILE A 95 -13.94 -13.17 24.28
CA ILE A 95 -15.07 -12.87 23.40
C ILE A 95 -15.00 -13.79 22.18
N LYS A 96 -16.02 -14.62 21.98
CA LYS A 96 -16.08 -15.62 20.91
C LYS A 96 -17.20 -15.39 19.89
N SER A 97 -17.92 -14.28 20.02
CA SER A 97 -19.02 -13.90 19.14
C SER A 97 -18.92 -12.46 18.71
N ARG A 98 -19.64 -12.12 17.65
CA ARG A 98 -19.77 -10.75 17.13
C ARG A 98 -20.40 -9.86 18.19
N GLN A 99 -19.85 -8.65 18.34
CA GLN A 99 -20.28 -7.70 19.36
C GLN A 99 -21.06 -6.52 18.77
N HIS A 100 -20.94 -6.24 17.49
CA HIS A 100 -21.79 -5.27 16.81
C HIS A 100 -23.06 -5.93 16.25
N ASN A 101 -24.07 -5.13 16.02
CA ASN A 101 -25.34 -5.51 15.43
C ASN A 101 -25.72 -4.54 14.30
N LYS A 102 -26.91 -4.71 13.73
CA LYS A 102 -27.42 -3.87 12.65
C LYS A 102 -27.53 -2.39 13.02
N ASP A 103 -27.94 -2.08 14.24
CA ASP A 103 -28.10 -0.69 14.69
C ASP A 103 -26.75 0.04 14.72
N HIS A 104 -25.69 -0.60 15.23
CA HIS A 104 -24.34 -0.07 15.17
C HIS A 104 -23.88 0.22 13.73
N LEU A 105 -24.29 -0.59 12.76
CA LEU A 105 -23.97 -0.38 11.34
C LEU A 105 -24.77 0.79 10.75
N ILE A 106 -26.05 0.92 11.11
CA ILE A 106 -26.91 2.04 10.73
C ILE A 106 -26.34 3.34 11.29
N ASP A 107 -25.97 3.37 12.56
CA ASP A 107 -25.38 4.54 13.21
C ASP A 107 -24.08 4.97 12.54
N LEU A 108 -23.21 4.01 12.18
CA LEU A 108 -21.98 4.29 11.45
C LEU A 108 -22.28 4.84 10.05
N ILE A 109 -23.19 4.22 9.30
CA ILE A 109 -23.57 4.67 7.96
C ILE A 109 -24.19 6.07 8.03
N ALA A 110 -25.04 6.33 9.02
CA ALA A 110 -25.63 7.66 9.26
C ALA A 110 -24.53 8.70 9.56
N LEU A 111 -23.54 8.34 10.37
CA LEU A 111 -22.41 9.22 10.66
C LEU A 111 -21.64 9.55 9.37
N TYR A 112 -21.30 8.54 8.56
CA TYR A 112 -20.65 8.78 7.26
C TYR A 112 -21.51 9.68 6.36
N ALA A 113 -22.80 9.40 6.24
CA ALA A 113 -23.73 10.15 5.42
C ALA A 113 -23.87 11.62 5.87
N ASN A 114 -23.97 11.86 7.19
CA ASN A 114 -23.98 13.22 7.75
C ASN A 114 -22.66 13.97 7.46
N LYS A 115 -21.50 13.27 7.51
CA LYS A 115 -20.22 13.89 7.16
C LYS A 115 -20.09 14.15 5.66
N LEU A 116 -20.76 13.37 4.79
CA LEU A 116 -20.83 13.66 3.36
C LEU A 116 -21.48 15.02 3.08
N ASN A 117 -22.54 15.40 3.83
CA ASN A 117 -23.17 16.71 3.72
C ASN A 117 -22.25 17.89 4.08
N LEU A 118 -21.18 17.64 4.85
CA LEU A 118 -20.16 18.67 5.12
C LEU A 118 -19.17 18.85 3.97
N LEU A 119 -18.96 17.79 3.18
CA LEU A 119 -18.03 17.79 2.06
C LEU A 119 -18.68 18.20 0.73
N TYR A 120 -19.96 17.89 0.57
CA TYR A 120 -20.67 18.02 -0.70
C TYR A 120 -22.00 18.72 -0.57
N ASP A 121 -22.38 19.45 -1.62
CA ASP A 121 -23.72 19.99 -1.80
C ASP A 121 -24.60 18.88 -2.35
N ILE A 122 -25.32 18.17 -1.47
CA ILE A 122 -26.14 17.02 -1.83
C ILE A 122 -27.60 17.47 -2.06
N PRO A 123 -28.14 17.31 -3.28
CA PRO A 123 -29.51 17.69 -3.57
C PRO A 123 -30.55 16.86 -2.79
N ASN A 124 -31.69 17.47 -2.49
CA ASN A 124 -32.84 16.78 -1.91
C ASN A 124 -33.26 15.56 -2.74
N GLY A 125 -33.60 14.47 -2.06
CA GLY A 125 -34.00 13.21 -2.70
C GLY A 125 -32.88 12.40 -3.32
N SER A 126 -31.60 12.84 -3.18
CA SER A 126 -30.44 12.05 -3.62
C SER A 126 -30.39 10.70 -2.92
N LYS A 127 -30.11 9.64 -3.69
CA LYS A 127 -30.08 8.26 -3.19
C LYS A 127 -28.69 7.66 -3.31
N ILE A 128 -28.23 7.02 -2.25
CA ILE A 128 -26.95 6.30 -2.23
C ILE A 128 -27.22 4.85 -1.80
N SER A 129 -26.78 3.88 -2.59
CA SER A 129 -26.76 2.49 -2.18
C SER A 129 -25.53 2.21 -1.32
N VAL A 130 -25.70 1.47 -0.23
CA VAL A 130 -24.63 1.11 0.70
C VAL A 130 -24.62 -0.40 0.91
N TYR A 131 -23.56 -1.05 0.46
CA TYR A 131 -23.37 -2.49 0.64
C TYR A 131 -22.53 -2.73 1.88
N VAL A 132 -23.00 -3.62 2.76
CA VAL A 132 -22.28 -4.03 3.99
C VAL A 132 -21.94 -5.51 3.89
N TYR A 133 -20.68 -5.80 4.08
CA TYR A 133 -20.17 -7.16 4.11
C TYR A 133 -19.53 -7.44 5.46
N GLU A 134 -19.79 -8.60 6.01
CA GLU A 134 -19.22 -9.01 7.28
C GLU A 134 -18.50 -10.34 7.13
N LYS A 135 -17.47 -10.56 7.93
CA LYS A 135 -16.91 -11.90 8.06
C LYS A 135 -18.01 -12.85 8.53
N PRO A 136 -18.13 -14.07 7.96
CA PRO A 136 -19.17 -15.03 8.41
C PRO A 136 -19.07 -15.34 9.90
N ASP A 137 -17.85 -15.41 10.43
CA ASP A 137 -17.55 -15.70 11.82
C ASP A 137 -16.44 -14.78 12.33
N VAL A 138 -16.41 -14.55 13.64
CA VAL A 138 -15.25 -13.95 14.31
C VAL A 138 -14.06 -14.90 14.24
N ASN A 139 -12.86 -14.36 14.15
CA ASN A 139 -11.63 -15.14 14.10
C ASN A 139 -10.91 -15.07 15.45
N SER A 140 -11.02 -16.14 16.23
CA SER A 140 -10.30 -16.28 17.51
C SER A 140 -8.84 -16.65 17.25
N MET A 141 -7.93 -15.84 17.75
CA MET A 141 -6.48 -16.04 17.73
C MET A 141 -5.99 -16.30 19.17
N GLU A 142 -4.70 -16.56 19.34
CA GLU A 142 -4.12 -16.79 20.66
C GLU A 142 -4.14 -15.55 21.54
N ASP A 143 -3.92 -14.38 20.95
CA ASP A 143 -3.76 -13.08 21.62
C ASP A 143 -5.02 -12.18 21.56
N LYS A 144 -5.96 -12.46 20.68
CA LYS A 144 -7.16 -11.62 20.43
C LYS A 144 -8.22 -12.33 19.63
N THR A 145 -9.42 -11.81 19.62
CA THR A 145 -10.48 -12.15 18.68
C THR A 145 -10.64 -11.02 17.66
N LYS A 146 -10.72 -11.34 16.39
CA LYS A 146 -10.90 -10.37 15.30
C LYS A 146 -12.26 -10.54 14.62
N ASP A 147 -12.91 -9.42 14.32
CA ASP A 147 -14.05 -9.34 13.41
C ASP A 147 -13.75 -8.30 12.33
N GLY A 148 -14.46 -8.35 11.21
CA GLY A 148 -14.21 -7.43 10.10
C GLY A 148 -15.47 -7.10 9.32
N ILE A 149 -15.56 -5.84 8.92
CA ILE A 149 -16.67 -5.30 8.15
C ILE A 149 -16.10 -4.52 6.97
N HIS A 150 -16.60 -4.77 5.78
CA HIS A 150 -16.37 -3.96 4.60
C HIS A 150 -17.64 -3.19 4.24
N ILE A 151 -17.53 -1.91 3.91
CA ILE A 151 -18.68 -1.13 3.43
C ILE A 151 -18.30 -0.45 2.12
N VAL A 152 -19.22 -0.49 1.16
CA VAL A 152 -19.11 0.22 -0.12
C VAL A 152 -20.28 1.20 -0.23
N PHE A 153 -19.98 2.49 -0.19
CA PHE A 153 -20.96 3.52 -0.55
C PHE A 153 -20.87 3.81 -2.05
N CYS A 154 -21.98 3.72 -2.73
CA CYS A 154 -22.08 3.95 -4.18
C CYS A 154 -22.06 5.45 -4.52
N ILE A 155 -21.02 6.13 -4.09
CA ILE A 155 -20.71 7.53 -4.39
C ILE A 155 -19.29 7.63 -4.89
N LYS A 156 -19.09 8.32 -6.01
CA LYS A 156 -17.77 8.56 -6.59
C LYS A 156 -17.08 9.70 -5.88
N MET A 157 -15.86 9.48 -5.40
CA MET A 157 -15.09 10.51 -4.73
C MET A 157 -13.58 10.27 -4.78
N HIS A 158 -12.81 11.36 -4.78
CA HIS A 158 -11.35 11.33 -4.69
C HIS A 158 -10.88 10.79 -3.34
N LYS A 159 -9.72 10.11 -3.28
CA LYS A 159 -9.17 9.54 -2.02
C LYS A 159 -8.87 10.60 -0.96
N SER A 160 -8.47 11.81 -1.32
CA SER A 160 -8.30 12.89 -0.32
C SER A 160 -9.58 13.24 0.43
N HIS A 161 -10.74 13.19 -0.26
CA HIS A 161 -12.04 13.39 0.39
C HIS A 161 -12.37 12.24 1.35
N GLN A 162 -12.06 10.99 0.95
CA GLN A 162 -12.21 9.82 1.83
C GLN A 162 -11.33 9.94 3.08
N CYS A 163 -10.09 10.48 2.96
CA CYS A 163 -9.21 10.74 4.10
C CYS A 163 -9.79 11.77 5.08
N VAL A 164 -10.31 12.90 4.56
CA VAL A 164 -10.98 13.90 5.40
C VAL A 164 -12.19 13.31 6.10
N LEU A 165 -13.02 12.57 5.35
CA LEU A 165 -14.23 11.92 5.85
C LEU A 165 -13.90 10.93 6.98
N ARG A 166 -12.90 10.05 6.78
CA ARG A 166 -12.43 9.10 7.80
C ARG A 166 -12.02 9.81 9.10
N LYS A 167 -11.22 10.89 9.00
CA LYS A 167 -10.78 11.67 10.16
C LYS A 167 -11.98 12.27 10.94
N MET A 168 -13.00 12.76 10.24
CA MET A 168 -14.22 13.26 10.88
C MET A 168 -15.00 12.15 11.58
N VAL A 169 -15.14 10.98 10.95
CA VAL A 169 -15.85 9.83 11.52
C VAL A 169 -15.13 9.31 12.76
N ILE A 170 -13.81 9.14 12.70
CA ILE A 170 -13.01 8.67 13.85
C ILE A 170 -13.16 9.61 15.05
N GLY A 171 -13.28 10.91 14.82
CA GLY A 171 -13.47 11.90 15.89
C GLY A 171 -14.76 11.73 16.69
N GLU A 172 -15.79 11.11 16.12
CA GLU A 172 -17.12 11.01 16.75
C GLU A 172 -17.56 9.58 17.04
N ILE A 173 -17.08 8.58 16.29
CA ILE A 173 -17.56 7.19 16.39
C ILE A 173 -17.38 6.57 17.77
N LYS A 174 -16.37 6.99 18.52
CA LYS A 174 -16.13 6.49 19.88
C LYS A 174 -17.32 6.74 20.81
N GLY A 175 -18.00 7.88 20.66
CA GLY A 175 -19.19 8.18 21.46
C GLY A 175 -20.44 7.41 21.04
N ILE A 176 -20.45 6.89 19.79
CA ILE A 176 -21.56 6.11 19.23
C ILE A 176 -21.38 4.61 19.53
N TRP A 177 -20.14 4.11 19.48
CA TRP A 177 -19.78 2.70 19.71
C TRP A 177 -19.17 2.44 21.09
N ASP A 178 -19.55 3.22 22.11
CA ASP A 178 -19.02 3.12 23.48
C ASP A 178 -19.34 1.78 24.17
N ASN A 179 -20.42 1.12 23.73
CA ASN A 179 -20.86 -0.17 24.25
C ASN A 179 -20.24 -1.38 23.54
N ILE A 180 -19.44 -1.20 22.48
CA ILE A 180 -18.72 -2.28 21.81
C ILE A 180 -17.35 -2.45 22.50
N PRO A 181 -17.01 -3.65 23.02
CA PRO A 181 -15.78 -3.87 23.78
C PRO A 181 -14.53 -3.98 22.88
N ILE A 182 -14.27 -2.94 22.09
CA ILE A 182 -13.15 -2.84 21.17
C ILE A 182 -11.87 -2.59 21.95
N THR A 183 -10.79 -3.34 21.64
CA THR A 183 -9.49 -3.24 22.30
C THR A 183 -8.44 -2.48 21.49
N ASN A 184 -8.59 -2.36 20.18
CA ASN A 184 -7.72 -1.53 19.34
C ASN A 184 -8.21 -0.08 19.30
N ASN A 185 -7.30 0.86 19.01
CA ASN A 185 -7.66 2.25 18.81
C ASN A 185 -8.46 2.46 17.52
N TYR A 186 -9.23 3.54 17.44
CA TYR A 186 -10.10 3.79 16.28
C TYR A 186 -9.31 4.10 14.98
N GLU A 187 -8.07 4.54 15.07
CA GLU A 187 -7.18 4.66 13.90
C GLU A 187 -6.87 3.30 13.28
N ASP A 188 -6.71 2.25 14.11
CA ASP A 188 -6.52 0.87 13.67
C ASP A 188 -7.82 0.16 13.32
N VAL A 189 -8.98 0.63 13.83
CA VAL A 189 -10.30 0.09 13.48
C VAL A 189 -10.64 0.43 12.03
N PHE A 190 -10.41 1.66 11.60
CA PHE A 190 -10.67 2.12 10.24
C PHE A 190 -9.38 2.10 9.42
N ASP A 191 -9.20 1.11 8.52
CA ASP A 191 -7.97 0.93 7.76
C ASP A 191 -7.61 2.16 6.92
N GLU A 192 -6.49 2.80 7.28
CA GLU A 192 -5.99 3.98 6.59
C GLU A 192 -5.48 3.65 5.18
N GLY A 193 -4.86 2.47 5.00
CA GLY A 193 -4.32 2.04 3.71
C GLY A 193 -5.42 1.86 2.66
N ILE A 194 -6.58 1.32 3.06
CA ILE A 194 -7.77 1.25 2.20
C ILE A 194 -8.30 2.65 1.89
N THR A 195 -8.42 3.51 2.90
CA THR A 195 -8.92 4.88 2.71
C THR A 195 -8.04 5.68 1.75
N LYS A 196 -6.71 5.57 1.87
CA LYS A 196 -5.73 6.23 0.99
C LYS A 196 -5.58 5.57 -0.39
N GLY A 197 -6.14 4.38 -0.60
CA GLY A 197 -6.05 3.63 -1.85
C GLY A 197 -4.73 2.89 -2.06
N PHE A 198 -3.87 2.79 -1.03
CA PHE A 198 -2.58 2.10 -1.11
C PHE A 198 -2.69 0.58 -0.99
N VAL A 199 -3.74 0.10 -0.32
CA VAL A 199 -4.06 -1.32 -0.18
C VAL A 199 -5.13 -1.70 -1.19
N ASN A 200 -4.96 -2.85 -1.83
CA ASN A 200 -5.95 -3.37 -2.76
C ASN A 200 -7.23 -3.79 -2.03
N TRP A 201 -8.38 -3.53 -2.65
CA TRP A 201 -9.68 -3.95 -2.16
C TRP A 201 -9.95 -5.43 -2.50
N GLN A 202 -10.45 -6.20 -1.54
CA GLN A 202 -10.83 -7.58 -1.78
C GLN A 202 -12.17 -7.62 -2.52
N ILE A 203 -12.20 -8.26 -3.70
CA ILE A 203 -13.42 -8.42 -4.51
C ILE A 203 -14.45 -9.25 -3.73
N TYR A 204 -15.73 -8.85 -3.81
CA TYR A 204 -16.81 -9.64 -3.21
C TYR A 204 -16.85 -11.08 -3.78
N GLY A 205 -16.88 -12.08 -2.89
CA GLY A 205 -16.76 -13.49 -3.23
C GLY A 205 -15.33 -14.04 -3.19
N SER A 206 -14.33 -13.21 -3.37
CA SER A 206 -12.91 -13.56 -3.14
C SER A 206 -12.58 -13.62 -1.66
N ARG A 207 -11.48 -14.31 -1.33
CA ARG A 207 -11.01 -14.49 0.05
C ARG A 207 -9.50 -14.47 0.16
N LYS A 208 -8.99 -14.17 1.35
CA LYS A 208 -7.57 -14.45 1.66
C LYS A 208 -7.39 -15.98 1.80
N PRO A 209 -6.22 -16.54 1.44
CA PRO A 209 -5.92 -17.97 1.69
C PRO A 209 -6.24 -18.35 3.15
N GLN A 210 -6.82 -19.53 3.36
CA GLN A 210 -7.27 -20.07 4.66
C GLN A 210 -8.46 -19.33 5.30
N HIS A 211 -8.95 -18.22 4.76
CA HIS A 211 -10.09 -17.47 5.28
C HIS A 211 -11.37 -17.73 4.48
N LYS A 212 -12.51 -17.50 5.11
CA LYS A 212 -13.82 -17.44 4.44
C LYS A 212 -13.95 -16.08 3.71
N ALA A 213 -14.72 -16.05 2.62
CA ALA A 213 -15.09 -14.81 1.96
C ALA A 213 -16.03 -14.00 2.87
N TYR A 214 -15.99 -12.68 2.74
CA TYR A 214 -17.01 -11.83 3.34
C TYR A 214 -18.39 -12.15 2.75
N SER A 215 -19.42 -12.10 3.56
CA SER A 215 -20.81 -12.26 3.16
C SER A 215 -21.50 -10.91 3.08
N LEU A 216 -22.27 -10.65 2.03
CA LEU A 216 -23.15 -9.51 1.96
C LEU A 216 -24.27 -9.71 3.00
N THR A 217 -24.31 -8.87 4.03
CA THR A 217 -25.28 -8.96 5.13
C THR A 217 -26.38 -7.94 5.04
N TYR A 218 -26.07 -6.74 4.52
CA TYR A 218 -27.07 -5.70 4.32
C TYR A 218 -26.82 -4.92 3.03
N LEU A 219 -27.92 -4.46 2.45
CA LEU A 219 -27.95 -3.46 1.40
C LEU A 219 -28.95 -2.38 1.82
N PHE A 220 -28.46 -1.18 2.07
CA PHE A 220 -29.29 -0.02 2.34
C PHE A 220 -29.36 0.89 1.13
N GLU A 221 -30.53 1.46 0.88
CA GLU A 221 -30.68 2.68 0.07
C GLU A 221 -30.93 3.83 1.03
N ILE A 222 -30.00 4.77 1.13
CA ILE A 222 -30.18 5.97 1.93
C ILE A 222 -30.59 7.12 1.05
N THR A 223 -31.59 7.91 1.48
CA THR A 223 -32.14 9.05 0.75
C THR A 223 -32.02 10.30 1.58
N TYR A 224 -31.43 11.34 1.03
CA TYR A 224 -31.27 12.61 1.73
C TYR A 224 -32.56 13.45 1.69
N ASP A 225 -32.98 13.91 2.84
CA ASP A 225 -34.06 14.89 3.02
C ASP A 225 -33.42 16.21 3.49
N SER A 226 -33.41 17.21 2.59
CA SER A 226 -32.79 18.51 2.87
C SER A 226 -33.68 19.43 3.72
N GLU A 227 -34.97 19.15 3.88
CA GLU A 227 -35.86 19.94 4.72
C GLU A 227 -35.68 19.60 6.19
N GLU A 228 -35.50 18.31 6.47
CA GLU A 228 -35.23 17.80 7.84
C GLU A 228 -33.73 17.61 8.12
N GLU A 229 -32.87 17.80 7.12
CA GLU A 229 -31.40 17.56 7.16
C GLU A 229 -31.03 16.16 7.65
N ILE A 230 -31.82 15.13 7.26
CA ILE A 230 -31.64 13.74 7.67
C ILE A 230 -31.46 12.80 6.48
N TRP A 231 -30.90 11.62 6.76
CA TRP A 231 -30.82 10.51 5.84
C TRP A 231 -31.84 9.43 6.21
N ASN A 232 -32.80 9.19 5.32
CA ASN A 232 -33.78 8.13 5.47
C ASN A 232 -33.24 6.80 4.96
N PHE A 233 -33.36 5.73 5.76
CA PHE A 233 -32.83 4.41 5.46
C PHE A 233 -33.93 3.49 4.96
N ARG A 234 -33.70 2.85 3.83
CA ARG A 234 -34.49 1.73 3.33
C ARG A 234 -33.62 0.47 3.30
N ASP A 235 -34.00 -0.53 4.08
CA ASP A 235 -33.38 -1.87 4.05
C ASP A 235 -33.86 -2.65 2.84
N CYS A 236 -32.95 -3.01 1.96
CA CYS A 236 -33.23 -3.76 0.74
C CYS A 236 -33.08 -5.25 1.00
N ASN A 237 -34.06 -6.04 0.61
CA ASN A 237 -34.02 -7.50 0.80
C ASN A 237 -32.92 -8.15 -0.05
N ILE A 238 -31.79 -8.47 0.54
CA ILE A 238 -30.62 -9.05 -0.13
C ILE A 238 -30.89 -10.42 -0.79
N SER A 239 -31.90 -11.18 -0.31
CA SER A 239 -32.25 -12.46 -0.93
C SER A 239 -32.93 -12.33 -2.30
N LYS A 240 -33.36 -11.10 -2.67
CA LYS A 240 -34.03 -10.81 -3.93
C LYS A 240 -33.13 -10.10 -4.96
N ILE A 241 -31.90 -9.75 -4.58
CA ILE A 241 -31.00 -9.08 -5.51
C ILE A 241 -30.36 -10.07 -6.49
N ASN A 242 -30.18 -9.64 -7.73
CA ASN A 242 -29.38 -10.38 -8.70
C ASN A 242 -27.89 -10.06 -8.47
N ILE A 243 -27.16 -10.97 -7.85
CA ILE A 243 -25.73 -10.78 -7.53
C ILE A 243 -24.91 -10.44 -8.79
N GLN A 244 -25.19 -11.04 -9.94
CA GLN A 244 -24.46 -10.78 -11.17
C GLN A 244 -24.57 -9.30 -11.58
N GLU A 245 -25.75 -8.70 -11.48
CA GLU A 245 -25.97 -7.28 -11.79
C GLU A 245 -25.33 -6.35 -10.75
N HIS A 246 -25.23 -6.78 -9.49
CA HIS A 246 -24.68 -5.98 -8.40
C HIS A 246 -23.15 -6.06 -8.29
N LEU A 247 -22.49 -7.13 -8.79
CA LEU A 247 -21.04 -7.29 -8.71
C LEU A 247 -20.24 -6.07 -9.20
N PRO A 248 -20.56 -5.49 -10.38
CA PRO A 248 -19.86 -4.28 -10.83
C PRO A 248 -20.01 -3.10 -9.88
N LEU A 249 -21.19 -2.91 -9.28
CA LEU A 249 -21.48 -1.78 -8.37
C LEU A 249 -20.70 -1.88 -7.07
N MET A 250 -20.27 -3.08 -6.68
CA MET A 250 -19.51 -3.38 -5.48
C MET A 250 -17.99 -3.29 -5.69
N SER A 251 -17.55 -3.05 -6.94
CA SER A 251 -16.14 -3.00 -7.31
C SER A 251 -15.48 -1.68 -6.89
N ALA A 252 -14.29 -1.77 -6.36
CA ALA A 252 -13.42 -0.60 -6.10
C ALA A 252 -13.05 0.18 -7.38
N ARG A 253 -13.37 -0.38 -8.56
CA ARG A 253 -13.05 0.19 -9.87
C ARG A 253 -14.27 0.62 -10.66
N TYR A 254 -15.45 0.62 -10.05
CA TYR A 254 -16.65 1.11 -10.71
C TYR A 254 -16.69 2.64 -10.75
N LYS A 255 -16.68 3.21 -11.97
CA LYS A 255 -16.55 4.66 -12.20
C LYS A 255 -17.89 5.40 -12.35
N ASN A 256 -19.00 4.66 -12.50
CA ASN A 256 -20.28 5.24 -12.87
C ASN A 256 -21.20 5.47 -11.68
N HIS A 257 -20.66 5.48 -10.46
CA HIS A 257 -21.41 5.98 -9.31
C HIS A 257 -21.67 7.47 -9.45
N GLN A 258 -22.76 7.95 -8.83
CA GLN A 258 -23.05 9.37 -8.79
C GLN A 258 -21.94 10.15 -8.05
N SER A 259 -21.79 11.41 -8.39
CA SER A 259 -20.91 12.37 -7.72
C SER A 259 -21.68 13.63 -7.41
N PHE A 260 -21.22 14.37 -6.41
CA PHE A 260 -21.81 15.63 -6.01
C PHE A 260 -20.75 16.74 -6.08
N GLU A 261 -21.21 17.99 -6.20
CA GLU A 261 -20.33 19.15 -6.16
C GLU A 261 -19.76 19.35 -4.75
N LEU A 262 -18.50 19.76 -4.67
CA LEU A 262 -17.87 20.06 -3.39
C LEU A 262 -18.50 21.29 -2.75
N THR A 263 -18.60 21.27 -1.42
CA THR A 263 -19.00 22.43 -0.62
C THR A 263 -18.08 23.63 -0.85
N ASN A 264 -18.63 24.84 -0.70
CA ASN A 264 -17.86 26.09 -0.73
C ASN A 264 -17.17 26.43 0.62
N ASN A 265 -17.22 25.53 1.61
CA ASN A 265 -16.61 25.75 2.91
C ASN A 265 -15.09 25.74 2.82
N SER A 266 -14.46 26.91 3.01
CA SER A 266 -13.01 27.09 2.86
C SER A 266 -12.19 26.19 3.79
N SER A 267 -12.63 25.93 5.03
CA SER A 267 -11.94 25.07 5.98
C SER A 267 -11.95 23.60 5.54
N ILE A 268 -13.03 23.14 4.93
CA ILE A 268 -13.13 21.79 4.36
C ILE A 268 -12.26 21.67 3.12
N LEU A 269 -12.29 22.65 2.23
CA LEU A 269 -11.48 22.67 1.02
C LEU A 269 -9.98 22.68 1.35
N GLU A 270 -9.56 23.42 2.38
CA GLU A 270 -8.17 23.42 2.87
C GLU A 270 -7.75 22.03 3.37
N LYS A 271 -8.60 21.35 4.17
CA LYS A 271 -8.32 19.98 4.64
C LYS A 271 -8.16 19.00 3.47
N ILE A 272 -9.07 19.09 2.48
CA ILE A 272 -9.01 18.25 1.27
C ILE A 272 -7.70 18.49 0.50
N GLU A 273 -7.32 19.76 0.32
CA GLU A 273 -6.10 20.10 -0.40
C GLU A 273 -4.83 19.61 0.33
N ASN A 274 -4.83 19.66 1.67
CA ASN A 274 -3.72 19.13 2.47
C ASN A 274 -3.62 17.59 2.33
N GLU A 275 -4.75 16.86 2.40
CA GLU A 275 -4.77 15.41 2.16
C GLU A 275 -4.32 15.06 0.74
N LYS A 276 -4.71 15.87 -0.26
CA LYS A 276 -4.31 15.67 -1.65
C LYS A 276 -2.80 15.84 -1.83
N LYS A 277 -2.20 16.84 -1.17
CA LYS A 277 -0.74 17.02 -1.16
C LYS A 277 -0.03 15.84 -0.50
N GLU A 278 -0.55 15.34 0.63
CA GLU A 278 0.01 14.15 1.29
C GLU A 278 -0.06 12.90 0.42
N LEU A 279 -1.20 12.66 -0.24
CA LEU A 279 -1.36 11.52 -1.15
C LEU A 279 -0.41 11.62 -2.34
N ASN A 280 -0.31 12.80 -2.98
CA ASN A 280 0.60 13.03 -4.10
C ASN A 280 2.07 12.83 -3.71
N ASN A 281 2.47 13.31 -2.53
CA ASN A 281 3.81 13.10 -2.02
C ASN A 281 4.10 11.60 -1.79
N ARG A 282 3.11 10.83 -1.31
CA ARG A 282 3.24 9.37 -1.16
C ARG A 282 3.12 8.62 -2.49
N GLU A 283 2.29 9.07 -3.43
CA GLU A 283 2.28 8.52 -4.79
C GLU A 283 3.60 8.77 -5.52
N HIS A 284 4.20 9.94 -5.33
CA HIS A 284 5.57 10.19 -5.80
C HIS A 284 6.56 9.23 -5.13
N LYS A 285 6.47 9.04 -3.81
CA LYS A 285 7.26 8.03 -3.09
C LYS A 285 6.97 6.62 -3.61
N GLN A 286 5.72 6.21 -3.86
CA GLN A 286 5.40 4.89 -4.42
C GLN A 286 5.77 4.73 -5.90
N LYS A 287 5.63 5.77 -6.72
CA LYS A 287 6.14 5.74 -8.12
C LYS A 287 7.67 5.66 -8.13
N VAL A 288 8.32 6.34 -7.22
CA VAL A 288 9.75 6.19 -6.96
C VAL A 288 10.04 4.78 -6.47
N ASN A 289 9.21 4.19 -5.58
CA ASN A 289 9.36 2.80 -5.10
C ASN A 289 9.10 1.74 -6.19
N ILE A 290 8.18 1.97 -7.14
CA ILE A 290 8.01 1.10 -8.32
C ILE A 290 9.22 1.24 -9.27
N ILE A 291 9.85 2.41 -9.29
CA ILE A 291 11.10 2.66 -9.99
C ILE A 291 12.25 2.00 -9.23
N SER A 292 12.27 1.98 -7.88
CA SER A 292 13.35 1.47 -7.05
C SER A 292 13.41 -0.07 -6.99
N ASN A 293 12.28 -0.79 -7.04
CA ASN A 293 12.28 -2.25 -7.19
C ASN A 293 12.99 -2.76 -8.45
N LYS A 294 13.42 -1.83 -9.32
CA LYS A 294 14.31 -2.01 -10.47
C LYS A 294 14.89 -0.65 -10.85
N ILE A 295 15.60 0.01 -9.95
CA ILE A 295 16.57 0.98 -10.44
C ILE A 295 17.64 0.16 -11.19
N ASP A 296 17.31 -0.15 -12.43
CA ASP A 296 18.31 -0.25 -13.46
C ASP A 296 18.86 1.18 -13.57
N LEU A 297 19.94 1.44 -12.85
CA LEU A 297 20.61 2.75 -12.85
C LEU A 297 20.94 3.18 -14.26
N ASP A 298 21.03 2.24 -15.21
CA ASP A 298 21.27 2.50 -16.62
C ASP A 298 20.05 3.09 -17.35
N MET A 299 18.84 2.93 -16.80
CA MET A 299 17.60 3.46 -17.38
C MET A 299 17.00 4.66 -16.61
N TYR A 300 17.57 5.02 -15.46
CA TYR A 300 17.05 6.15 -14.68
C TYR A 300 17.51 7.48 -15.28
N ASP A 301 16.56 8.38 -15.49
CA ASP A 301 16.84 9.74 -15.95
C ASP A 301 17.26 10.63 -14.76
N PHE A 302 18.57 10.68 -14.50
CA PHE A 302 19.17 11.48 -13.41
C PHE A 302 19.01 13.00 -13.60
N SER A 303 18.54 13.48 -14.77
CA SER A 303 18.20 14.90 -14.96
C SER A 303 17.03 15.36 -14.09
N LYS A 304 16.26 14.42 -13.55
CA LYS A 304 15.13 14.68 -12.65
C LYS A 304 15.56 14.97 -11.21
N ILE A 305 16.82 14.74 -10.87
CA ILE A 305 17.38 15.15 -9.58
C ILE A 305 17.85 16.60 -9.69
N ASP A 306 16.92 17.52 -9.51
CA ASP A 306 17.11 18.97 -9.70
C ASP A 306 17.20 19.77 -8.38
N ASN A 307 16.92 19.13 -7.25
CA ASN A 307 16.94 19.73 -5.93
C ASN A 307 17.16 18.70 -4.81
N MET A 308 17.43 19.22 -3.60
CA MET A 308 17.72 18.39 -2.42
C MET A 308 16.52 17.51 -2.02
N ALA A 309 15.29 18.03 -2.10
CA ALA A 309 14.10 17.29 -1.69
C ALA A 309 13.87 16.07 -2.59
N THR A 310 14.08 16.20 -3.91
CA THR A 310 14.02 15.08 -4.85
C THR A 310 15.08 14.03 -4.53
N LEU A 311 16.30 14.46 -4.23
CA LEU A 311 17.40 13.56 -3.86
C LEU A 311 17.13 12.84 -2.55
N ASP A 312 16.65 13.55 -1.52
CA ASP A 312 16.34 12.97 -0.20
C ASP A 312 15.23 11.92 -0.29
N ASN A 313 14.17 12.21 -1.05
CA ASN A 313 13.11 11.25 -1.30
C ASN A 313 13.64 9.97 -2.00
N LEU A 314 14.53 10.12 -2.98
CA LEU A 314 15.14 8.97 -3.67
C LEU A 314 16.03 8.14 -2.74
N ILE A 315 16.82 8.77 -1.88
CA ILE A 315 17.68 8.09 -0.92
C ILE A 315 16.84 7.36 0.14
N GLU A 316 15.80 8.01 0.68
CA GLU A 316 14.91 7.40 1.66
C GLU A 316 14.26 6.13 1.08
N CYS A 317 13.69 6.23 -0.13
CA CYS A 317 13.15 5.07 -0.84
C CYS A 317 14.19 3.99 -1.08
N PHE A 318 15.38 4.36 -1.52
CA PHE A 318 16.48 3.44 -1.76
C PHE A 318 16.87 2.66 -0.49
N ILE A 319 16.98 3.35 0.66
CA ILE A 319 17.40 2.73 1.92
C ILE A 319 16.31 1.85 2.53
N GLU A 320 15.03 2.24 2.41
CA GLU A 320 13.91 1.46 2.90
C GLU A 320 13.73 0.13 2.14
N GLU A 321 14.13 0.08 0.88
CA GLU A 321 13.99 -1.09 0.02
C GLU A 321 15.17 -2.06 0.04
N ILE A 322 16.25 -1.71 0.72
CA ILE A 322 17.40 -2.59 0.84
C ILE A 322 16.97 -3.87 1.56
N ALA A 323 17.08 -5.01 0.85
CA ALA A 323 16.77 -6.31 1.42
C ALA A 323 17.68 -6.60 2.63
N CYS A 324 17.20 -7.40 3.59
CA CYS A 324 17.99 -7.81 4.73
C CYS A 324 19.34 -8.44 4.33
N THR A 325 19.38 -9.11 3.17
CA THR A 325 20.59 -9.70 2.60
C THR A 325 21.58 -8.67 2.03
N GLU A 326 21.13 -7.43 1.81
CA GLU A 326 21.93 -6.32 1.25
C GLU A 326 22.22 -5.22 2.31
N TYR A 327 22.11 -5.55 3.60
CA TYR A 327 22.30 -4.57 4.69
C TYR A 327 23.66 -3.85 4.62
N GLU A 328 24.68 -4.47 4.03
CA GLU A 328 25.98 -3.88 3.75
C GLU A 328 25.88 -2.57 2.95
N ILE A 329 24.91 -2.46 2.04
CA ILE A 329 24.68 -1.25 1.24
C ILE A 329 24.19 -0.11 2.14
N LYS A 330 23.23 -0.40 3.03
CA LYS A 330 22.72 0.55 4.02
C LYS A 330 23.79 1.03 4.97
N GLU A 331 24.57 0.11 5.52
CA GLU A 331 25.71 0.41 6.41
C GLU A 331 26.74 1.27 5.69
N THR A 332 27.07 0.95 4.43
CA THR A 332 28.00 1.74 3.62
C THR A 332 27.49 3.15 3.39
N HIS A 333 26.18 3.32 3.09
CA HIS A 333 25.58 4.65 3.00
C HIS A 333 25.76 5.43 4.31
N GLN A 334 25.39 4.84 5.44
CA GLN A 334 25.47 5.49 6.74
C GLN A 334 26.92 5.93 7.07
N PHE A 335 27.92 5.07 6.85
CA PHE A 335 29.31 5.43 7.05
C PHE A 335 29.82 6.51 6.10
N THR A 336 29.31 6.55 4.87
CA THR A 336 29.66 7.59 3.91
C THR A 336 29.17 8.95 4.38
N MET A 337 27.92 9.01 4.89
CA MET A 337 27.29 10.26 5.30
C MET A 337 27.92 10.90 6.53
N ILE A 338 28.69 10.16 7.33
CA ILE A 338 29.41 10.69 8.50
C ILE A 338 30.86 11.08 8.21
N LEU A 339 31.34 10.91 6.98
CA LEU A 339 32.68 11.39 6.61
C LEU A 339 32.77 12.92 6.75
N PRO A 340 33.83 13.46 7.39
CA PRO A 340 33.94 14.87 7.63
C PRO A 340 34.17 15.69 6.35
N GLU A 341 33.95 17.01 6.44
CA GLU A 341 34.00 17.97 5.35
C GLU A 341 35.24 17.86 4.45
N MET A 342 36.39 17.49 5.02
CA MET A 342 37.63 17.28 4.27
C MET A 342 37.56 16.21 3.18
N TYR A 343 36.47 15.45 3.09
CA TYR A 343 36.23 14.46 2.05
C TYR A 343 35.36 14.95 0.90
N TYR A 344 34.55 16.01 1.08
CA TYR A 344 33.62 16.51 0.07
C TYR A 344 33.74 18.00 -0.22
N ALA A 345 34.36 18.81 0.65
CA ALA A 345 34.46 20.25 0.42
C ALA A 345 35.27 20.59 -0.82
N SER A 346 35.08 21.81 -1.32
CA SER A 346 35.84 22.32 -2.45
C SER A 346 37.34 22.21 -2.21
N GLY A 347 38.06 21.65 -3.18
CA GLY A 347 39.51 21.36 -3.07
C GLY A 347 39.84 19.92 -2.58
N SER A 348 38.88 19.13 -2.15
CA SER A 348 39.06 17.75 -1.67
C SER A 348 38.99 16.68 -2.78
N TYR A 349 39.13 17.04 -4.06
CA TYR A 349 38.90 16.16 -5.21
C TYR A 349 39.52 14.76 -5.05
N ASN A 350 40.76 14.65 -4.60
CA ASN A 350 41.42 13.34 -4.42
C ASN A 350 40.77 12.45 -3.38
N LYS A 351 40.22 13.01 -2.32
CA LYS A 351 39.46 12.27 -1.31
C LYS A 351 38.05 11.94 -1.80
N TRP A 352 37.38 12.92 -2.38
CA TRP A 352 36.04 12.81 -2.93
C TRP A 352 35.94 11.72 -4.01
N ILE A 353 36.86 11.68 -4.96
CA ILE A 353 36.89 10.69 -6.03
C ILE A 353 37.14 9.26 -5.47
N ARG A 354 38.00 9.13 -4.44
CA ARG A 354 38.26 7.85 -3.79
C ARG A 354 37.03 7.31 -3.07
N VAL A 355 36.19 8.17 -2.46
CA VAL A 355 34.90 7.78 -1.91
C VAL A 355 34.01 7.27 -3.04
N GLY A 356 33.94 7.93 -4.18
CA GLY A 356 33.22 7.44 -5.36
C GLY A 356 33.66 6.06 -5.82
N TRP A 357 34.98 5.82 -5.93
CA TRP A 357 35.52 4.50 -6.29
C TRP A 357 35.17 3.43 -5.25
N ALA A 358 35.28 3.74 -3.97
CA ALA A 358 34.92 2.80 -2.91
C ALA A 358 33.43 2.42 -2.94
N LEU A 359 32.56 3.37 -3.18
CA LEU A 359 31.11 3.15 -3.36
C LEU A 359 30.82 2.31 -4.61
N LYS A 360 31.42 2.66 -5.75
CA LYS A 360 31.24 1.92 -7.01
C LYS A 360 31.67 0.47 -6.92
N ASN A 361 32.83 0.22 -6.30
CA ASN A 361 33.35 -1.13 -6.11
C ASN A 361 32.55 -1.95 -5.10
N THR A 362 31.75 -1.29 -4.24
CA THR A 362 30.88 -1.97 -3.31
C THR A 362 29.56 -2.36 -3.97
N HIS A 363 28.86 -1.40 -4.57
CA HIS A 363 27.59 -1.69 -5.26
C HIS A 363 27.15 -0.53 -6.17
N GLU A 364 26.60 -0.84 -7.35
CA GLU A 364 26.10 0.16 -8.32
C GLU A 364 25.04 1.09 -7.75
N LYS A 365 24.13 0.59 -6.91
CA LYS A 365 23.07 1.38 -6.27
C LYS A 365 23.60 2.52 -5.39
N LEU A 366 24.86 2.45 -4.94
CA LEU A 366 25.48 3.49 -4.11
C LEU A 366 25.84 4.78 -4.88
N PHE A 367 25.52 4.86 -6.16
CA PHE A 367 25.60 6.11 -6.92
C PHE A 367 24.77 7.24 -6.27
N LEU A 368 23.54 6.95 -5.82
CA LEU A 368 22.70 7.92 -5.11
C LEU A 368 23.36 8.40 -3.80
N THR A 369 24.04 7.50 -3.09
CA THR A 369 24.84 7.84 -1.91
C THR A 369 25.95 8.82 -2.28
N TRP A 370 26.63 8.62 -3.41
CA TRP A 370 27.70 9.53 -3.83
C TRP A 370 27.20 10.92 -4.20
N ILE A 371 26.03 11.03 -4.87
CA ILE A 371 25.38 12.32 -5.11
C ILE A 371 25.03 13.00 -3.79
N LYS A 372 24.40 12.28 -2.86
CA LYS A 372 24.02 12.83 -1.55
C LYS A 372 25.22 13.28 -0.74
N PHE A 373 26.28 12.48 -0.76
CA PHE A 373 27.55 12.83 -0.15
C PHE A 373 28.16 14.11 -0.76
N SER A 374 28.17 14.21 -2.10
CA SER A 374 28.66 15.38 -2.83
C SER A 374 27.82 16.63 -2.54
N SER A 375 26.53 16.48 -2.34
CA SER A 375 25.60 17.60 -2.06
C SER A 375 25.74 18.21 -0.66
N GLN A 376 26.60 17.67 0.19
CA GLN A 376 26.97 18.29 1.47
C GLN A 376 27.89 19.50 1.28
N ASP A 377 28.59 19.62 0.15
CA ASP A 377 29.32 20.84 -0.21
C ASP A 377 28.34 21.94 -0.62
N SER A 378 28.45 23.10 0.00
CA SER A 378 27.60 24.27 -0.29
C SER A 378 27.73 24.80 -1.73
N SER A 379 28.82 24.48 -2.43
CA SER A 379 29.05 24.80 -3.84
C SER A 379 28.44 23.81 -4.83
N PHE A 380 27.88 22.70 -4.36
CA PHE A 380 27.29 21.65 -5.19
C PHE A 380 26.11 22.18 -6.00
N LYS A 381 26.07 21.84 -7.28
CA LYS A 381 24.98 22.20 -8.19
C LYS A 381 24.30 20.94 -8.71
N PHE A 382 22.98 20.86 -8.59
CA PHE A 382 22.21 19.73 -9.12
C PHE A 382 22.34 19.57 -10.64
N SER A 383 22.65 20.64 -11.38
CA SER A 383 22.98 20.56 -12.81
C SER A 383 24.21 19.69 -13.11
N GLU A 384 25.08 19.42 -12.13
CA GLU A 384 26.27 18.57 -12.28
C GLU A 384 25.98 17.08 -12.10
N VAL A 385 24.78 16.71 -11.67
CA VAL A 385 24.42 15.30 -11.40
C VAL A 385 24.66 14.40 -12.64
N GLN A 386 24.35 14.89 -13.83
CA GLN A 386 24.60 14.16 -15.07
C GLN A 386 26.10 13.95 -15.35
N ASN A 387 26.92 14.96 -15.07
CA ASN A 387 28.38 14.86 -15.23
C ASN A 387 28.95 13.87 -14.21
N ILE A 388 28.48 13.92 -12.95
CA ILE A 388 28.86 12.96 -11.91
C ILE A 388 28.45 11.54 -12.30
N HIS A 389 27.29 11.36 -12.93
CA HIS A 389 26.85 10.05 -13.42
C HIS A 389 27.73 9.55 -14.58
N ALA A 390 28.11 10.42 -15.51
CA ALA A 390 29.03 10.06 -16.55
C ALA A 390 30.42 9.64 -15.99
N MET A 391 30.90 10.34 -14.95
CA MET A 391 32.12 9.93 -14.24
C MET A 391 31.98 8.57 -13.58
N TRP A 392 30.84 8.31 -12.88
CA TRP A 392 30.53 7.04 -12.26
C TRP A 392 30.55 5.86 -13.25
N LYS A 393 29.98 6.04 -14.43
CA LYS A 393 30.00 5.02 -15.48
C LYS A 393 31.40 4.71 -15.99
N ASN A 394 32.27 5.71 -15.99
CA ASN A 394 33.65 5.59 -16.50
C ASN A 394 34.64 5.15 -15.42
N PHE A 395 34.23 4.88 -14.18
CA PHE A 395 35.12 4.35 -13.18
C PHE A 395 35.60 2.95 -13.59
N ASP A 396 36.89 2.80 -13.73
CA ASP A 396 37.52 1.52 -13.95
C ASP A 396 37.72 0.78 -12.61
N VAL A 397 36.81 -0.14 -12.33
CA VAL A 397 36.81 -0.95 -11.11
C VAL A 397 38.12 -1.72 -10.91
N LYS A 398 38.84 -2.05 -11.98
CA LYS A 398 40.11 -2.79 -11.92
C LYS A 398 41.29 -1.92 -11.46
N ASN A 399 41.19 -0.60 -11.63
CA ASN A 399 42.26 0.35 -11.32
C ASN A 399 42.01 1.19 -10.06
N SER A 400 41.02 0.86 -9.26
CA SER A 400 40.59 1.66 -8.11
C SER A 400 41.31 1.36 -6.79
N ASP A 401 42.57 0.90 -6.83
CA ASP A 401 43.40 0.60 -5.65
C ASP A 401 42.77 -0.36 -4.63
N GLY A 402 41.78 -1.16 -5.02
CA GLY A 402 41.06 -2.08 -4.13
C GLY A 402 40.19 -1.38 -3.07
N LEU A 403 39.78 -0.11 -3.28
CA LEU A 403 38.91 0.63 -2.38
C LEU A 403 37.50 0.03 -2.39
N THR A 404 36.91 -0.18 -1.21
CA THR A 404 35.56 -0.74 -1.03
C THR A 404 34.89 -0.09 0.20
N ASN A 405 33.70 -0.58 0.58
CA ASN A 405 33.02 -0.22 1.83
C ASN A 405 33.97 -0.29 3.05
N ARG A 406 34.92 -1.24 3.09
CA ARG A 406 35.91 -1.35 4.16
C ARG A 406 36.80 -0.10 4.26
N SER A 407 37.12 0.51 3.13
CA SER A 407 37.87 1.76 3.09
C SER A 407 37.05 2.91 3.69
N ILE A 408 35.76 3.00 3.35
CA ILE A 408 34.83 4.01 3.90
C ILE A 408 34.69 3.81 5.43
N MET A 409 34.50 2.58 5.88
CA MET A 409 34.44 2.24 7.30
C MET A 409 35.73 2.62 8.04
N PHE A 410 36.87 2.38 7.43
CA PHE A 410 38.17 2.76 8.00
C PHE A 410 38.30 4.28 8.14
N TRP A 411 37.94 5.05 7.10
CA TRP A 411 37.96 6.51 7.13
C TRP A 411 36.98 7.06 8.17
N ALA A 412 35.74 6.55 8.20
CA ALA A 412 34.74 6.94 9.20
C ALA A 412 35.22 6.66 10.62
N LYS A 413 35.84 5.49 10.86
CA LYS A 413 36.40 5.14 12.16
C LYS A 413 37.55 6.03 12.57
N THR A 414 38.41 6.41 11.62
CA THR A 414 39.60 7.23 11.88
C THR A 414 39.21 8.68 12.13
N ASP A 415 38.32 9.24 11.32
CA ASP A 415 38.09 10.67 11.26
C ASP A 415 36.76 11.12 11.92
N ASN A 416 35.87 10.15 12.30
CA ASN A 416 34.62 10.40 13.04
C ASN A 416 34.23 9.22 13.94
N LEU A 417 35.06 8.93 14.91
CA LEU A 417 34.93 7.76 15.78
C LEU A 417 33.59 7.73 16.56
N VAL A 418 33.05 8.87 16.94
CA VAL A 418 31.82 8.97 17.74
C VAL A 418 30.63 8.43 16.94
N GLU A 419 30.41 9.01 15.75
CA GLU A 419 29.29 8.60 14.88
C GLU A 419 29.52 7.17 14.33
N TYR A 420 30.76 6.79 14.04
CA TYR A 420 31.11 5.41 13.67
C TYR A 420 30.63 4.38 14.72
N LYS A 421 30.84 4.65 16.00
CA LYS A 421 30.42 3.75 17.08
C LYS A 421 28.89 3.63 17.15
N LYS A 422 28.13 4.72 16.92
CA LYS A 422 26.67 4.70 16.91
C LYS A 422 26.17 3.76 15.81
N ILE A 423 26.62 3.96 14.57
CA ILE A 423 26.23 3.12 13.43
C ILE A 423 26.58 1.66 13.68
N ARG A 424 27.78 1.37 14.22
CA ARG A 424 28.19 -0.02 14.54
C ARG A 424 27.28 -0.68 15.57
N ASN A 425 26.85 0.05 16.58
CA ASN A 425 25.91 -0.47 17.58
C ASN A 425 24.53 -0.78 16.97
N GLU A 426 24.02 0.09 16.09
CA GLU A 426 22.78 -0.15 15.35
C GLU A 426 22.89 -1.40 14.47
N THR A 427 23.98 -1.56 13.74
CA THR A 427 24.25 -2.73 12.90
C THR A 427 24.30 -4.02 13.72
N ILE A 428 24.98 -4.02 14.87
CA ILE A 428 25.06 -5.18 15.75
C ILE A 428 23.67 -5.56 16.28
N SER A 429 22.88 -4.57 16.74
CA SER A 429 21.50 -4.79 17.19
C SER A 429 20.64 -5.41 16.09
N TYR A 430 20.73 -4.89 14.87
CA TYR A 430 20.04 -5.43 13.71
C TYR A 430 20.37 -6.91 13.46
N TYR A 431 21.64 -7.29 13.44
CA TYR A 431 22.04 -8.69 13.21
C TYR A 431 21.64 -9.62 14.36
N ILE A 432 21.66 -9.13 15.60
CA ILE A 432 21.17 -9.90 16.75
C ILE A 432 19.68 -10.18 16.61
N GLU A 433 18.88 -9.18 16.27
CA GLU A 433 17.42 -9.33 16.05
C GLU A 433 17.10 -10.31 14.92
N GLN A 434 17.80 -10.21 13.77
CA GLN A 434 17.64 -11.13 12.66
C GLN A 434 18.00 -12.59 13.05
N THR A 435 19.07 -12.75 13.85
CA THR A 435 19.49 -14.08 14.33
C THR A 435 18.46 -14.68 15.28
N LEU A 436 17.92 -13.89 16.20
CA LEU A 436 16.86 -14.32 17.13
C LEU A 436 15.60 -14.71 16.41
N GLN A 437 15.13 -13.90 15.43
CA GLN A 437 13.97 -14.23 14.61
C GLN A 437 14.15 -15.54 13.85
N THR A 438 15.35 -15.78 13.30
CA THR A 438 15.67 -17.01 12.56
C THR A 438 15.69 -18.23 13.49
N MET A 439 16.15 -18.09 14.74
CA MET A 439 16.12 -19.17 15.74
C MET A 439 14.70 -19.51 16.17
N ILE A 440 13.87 -18.51 16.44
CA ILE A 440 12.44 -18.70 16.80
C ILE A 440 11.64 -19.41 15.69
N LEU A 441 12.00 -19.16 14.43
CA LEU A 441 11.35 -19.83 13.28
C LEU A 441 11.81 -21.27 13.06
N LYS A 442 12.99 -21.66 13.59
CA LYS A 442 13.50 -23.03 13.49
C LYS A 442 13.00 -23.94 14.61
N ASP A 443 12.55 -23.36 15.71
CA ASP A 443 12.01 -24.10 16.87
C ASP A 443 10.48 -24.26 16.81
N LYS A 444 9.84 -23.86 15.71
CA LYS A 444 8.42 -24.09 15.35
C LYS A 444 8.32 -25.04 14.18
#